data_55cf2513a98e3f1d1952e50858387da0
#
_entry.id   55cf2513a98e3f1d1952e50858387da0
#
_cell.length_a   1.000
_cell.length_b   1.000
_cell.length_c   1.000
_cell.angle_alpha   90.00
_cell.angle_beta   90.00
_cell.angle_gamma   90.00
#
_symmetry.space_group_name_H-M   'P 1'
#
loop_
_entity.id
_entity.type
_entity.pdbx_description
1 polymer ?
#
loop_
_entity_poly.entity_id
_entity_poly.type
_entity_poly.pdbx_seq_one_letter_code
_entity_poly.pdbx_strand_id
1 'polypeptide(L)'
;MSIRRFLVTMLLAVVGFVVTAQVPDNDKIFAAINDSNSGFYYPNLMMRYQSGEKLTDEEYHYLYYGFAYQAAYRPLNDNPGMTKVQNIMARIAIDTPSIADIDELIAACSEAMEMDPFSPKLLNIMAYAYGTAGDRVREQRYADHLAAILRIIAQSGTGEKEKEPMHIIFFSHGVDYIAAKGWNQRKGKIISRTVEFVPFDAPKDKLKGYYFDYSRVYWNKPDDYVFEREKSWQINNMKPRPYK
;
A
#
# COMPACT_ATOMS: atom_id res chain seq x y z
N MET A 1 25.41 -52.13 -13.51
CA MET A 1 24.77 -51.77 -12.25
C MET A 1 23.87 -50.56 -12.47
N SER A 2 22.57 -50.79 -12.53
CA SER A 2 21.57 -49.81 -12.95
C SER A 2 21.01 -49.08 -11.77
N ILE A 3 21.24 -47.76 -11.69
CA ILE A 3 20.67 -46.86 -10.66
C ILE A 3 19.27 -46.45 -11.15
N ARG A 4 18.25 -47.06 -10.55
CA ARG A 4 16.85 -46.65 -10.74
C ARG A 4 16.63 -45.26 -10.14
N ARG A 5 16.37 -44.25 -11.00
CA ARG A 5 15.88 -42.95 -10.61
C ARG A 5 14.41 -43.06 -10.21
N PHE A 6 14.13 -42.94 -8.91
CA PHE A 6 12.77 -42.72 -8.41
C PHE A 6 12.35 -41.29 -8.75
N LEU A 7 11.50 -41.13 -9.74
CA LEU A 7 10.74 -39.92 -10.00
C LEU A 7 9.55 -39.91 -9.03
N VAL A 8 9.66 -39.17 -7.93
CA VAL A 8 8.52 -38.83 -7.09
C VAL A 8 7.78 -37.71 -7.79
N THR A 9 6.72 -38.05 -8.49
CA THR A 9 5.77 -37.09 -9.05
C THR A 9 4.93 -36.54 -7.90
N MET A 10 5.32 -35.38 -7.35
CA MET A 10 4.53 -34.66 -6.38
C MET A 10 3.34 -34.06 -7.11
N LEU A 11 2.17 -34.69 -6.99
CA LEU A 11 0.91 -34.19 -7.47
C LEU A 11 0.54 -32.98 -6.61
N LEU A 12 0.92 -31.78 -7.02
CA LEU A 12 0.42 -30.53 -6.48
C LEU A 12 -1.06 -30.45 -6.83
N ALA A 13 -1.91 -30.87 -5.89
CA ALA A 13 -3.33 -30.53 -5.93
C ALA A 13 -3.42 -28.99 -5.81
N VAL A 14 -3.60 -28.33 -6.95
CA VAL A 14 -4.00 -26.93 -6.98
C VAL A 14 -5.43 -26.89 -6.46
N VAL A 15 -5.57 -26.81 -5.14
CA VAL A 15 -6.82 -26.40 -4.51
C VAL A 15 -6.97 -24.93 -4.89
N GLY A 16 -7.78 -24.67 -5.89
CA GLY A 16 -8.19 -23.33 -6.26
C GLY A 16 -8.98 -22.76 -5.10
N PHE A 17 -8.30 -22.05 -4.19
CA PHE A 17 -8.99 -21.18 -3.27
C PHE A 17 -9.66 -20.12 -4.12
N VAL A 18 -10.98 -20.16 -4.20
CA VAL A 18 -11.78 -19.03 -4.62
C VAL A 18 -11.56 -17.98 -3.52
N VAL A 19 -10.56 -17.13 -3.69
CA VAL A 19 -10.37 -15.97 -2.84
C VAL A 19 -11.53 -15.04 -3.20
N THR A 20 -12.61 -15.12 -2.44
CA THR A 20 -13.65 -14.09 -2.48
C THR A 20 -12.98 -12.80 -2.01
N ALA A 21 -13.05 -11.76 -2.86
CA ALA A 21 -12.51 -10.45 -2.50
C ALA A 21 -13.09 -9.99 -1.16
N GLN A 22 -12.23 -9.69 -0.21
CA GLN A 22 -12.61 -9.15 1.09
C GLN A 22 -12.71 -7.63 0.99
N VAL A 23 -13.76 -7.16 0.32
CA VAL A 23 -14.04 -5.73 0.23
C VAL A 23 -14.15 -5.16 1.65
N PRO A 24 -13.42 -4.08 1.99
CA PRO A 24 -13.43 -3.54 3.36
C PRO A 24 -14.81 -2.96 3.71
N ASP A 25 -15.46 -3.57 4.72
CA ASP A 25 -16.74 -3.14 5.27
C ASP A 25 -16.49 -2.02 6.30
N ASN A 26 -16.82 -0.79 5.91
CA ASN A 26 -16.52 0.40 6.70
C ASN A 26 -17.17 0.39 8.09
N ASP A 27 -18.43 -0.07 8.19
CA ASP A 27 -19.17 -0.07 9.45
C ASP A 27 -18.60 -1.12 10.41
N LYS A 28 -18.29 -2.31 9.91
CA LYS A 28 -17.63 -3.36 10.71
C LYS A 28 -16.24 -2.95 11.16
N ILE A 29 -15.45 -2.34 10.27
CA ILE A 29 -14.11 -1.86 10.61
C ILE A 29 -14.22 -0.81 11.71
N PHE A 30 -15.08 0.21 11.53
CA PHE A 30 -15.23 1.28 12.51
C PHE A 30 -15.68 0.75 13.87
N ALA A 31 -16.66 -0.15 13.92
CA ALA A 31 -17.12 -0.73 15.16
C ALA A 31 -16.01 -1.53 15.88
N ALA A 32 -15.29 -2.38 15.15
CA ALA A 32 -14.29 -3.27 15.73
C ALA A 32 -13.07 -2.53 16.26
N ILE A 33 -12.59 -1.49 15.53
CA ILE A 33 -11.37 -0.74 15.92
C ILE A 33 -11.57 0.21 17.10
N ASN A 34 -12.84 0.57 17.42
CA ASN A 34 -13.19 1.47 18.52
C ASN A 34 -13.65 0.73 19.79
N ASP A 35 -13.96 -0.57 19.70
CA ASP A 35 -14.33 -1.36 20.87
C ASP A 35 -13.08 -1.90 21.58
N SER A 36 -12.82 -1.41 22.79
CA SER A 36 -11.69 -1.83 23.62
C SER A 36 -11.68 -3.33 24.00
N ASN A 37 -12.83 -4.01 23.90
CA ASN A 37 -12.97 -5.44 24.13
C ASN A 37 -12.77 -6.26 22.85
N SER A 38 -12.68 -5.60 21.70
CA SER A 38 -12.42 -6.25 20.40
C SER A 38 -10.97 -6.71 20.29
N GLY A 39 -10.76 -7.89 19.72
CA GLY A 39 -9.42 -8.31 19.28
C GLY A 39 -8.80 -7.42 18.20
N PHE A 40 -9.62 -6.54 17.60
CA PHE A 40 -9.21 -5.60 16.55
C PHE A 40 -9.14 -4.15 17.02
N TYR A 41 -9.15 -3.91 18.34
CA TYR A 41 -9.01 -2.56 18.91
C TYR A 41 -7.74 -1.88 18.39
N TYR A 42 -7.92 -0.73 17.71
CA TYR A 42 -6.84 -0.10 16.94
C TYR A 42 -5.56 0.18 17.73
N PRO A 43 -5.60 0.77 18.95
CA PRO A 43 -4.40 1.03 19.72
C PRO A 43 -3.59 -0.24 20.03
N ASN A 44 -4.27 -1.36 20.33
CA ASN A 44 -3.61 -2.63 20.60
C ASN A 44 -2.99 -3.22 19.32
N LEU A 45 -3.70 -3.18 18.19
CA LEU A 45 -3.15 -3.64 16.92
C LEU A 45 -1.93 -2.83 16.51
N MET A 46 -1.98 -1.50 16.64
CA MET A 46 -0.85 -0.62 16.30
C MET A 46 0.36 -0.87 17.22
N MET A 47 0.14 -1.06 18.52
CA MET A 47 1.20 -1.38 19.47
C MET A 47 1.89 -2.72 19.09
N ARG A 48 1.12 -3.76 18.77
CA ARG A 48 1.63 -5.07 18.36
C ARG A 48 2.38 -4.99 17.02
N TYR A 49 1.85 -4.23 16.06
CA TYR A 49 2.52 -3.95 14.79
C TYR A 49 3.88 -3.28 15.01
N GLN A 50 3.94 -2.22 15.82
CA GLN A 50 5.17 -1.47 16.10
C GLN A 50 6.19 -2.29 16.89
N SER A 51 5.76 -3.18 17.78
CA SER A 51 6.65 -4.09 18.52
C SER A 51 7.22 -5.21 17.64
N GLY A 52 6.65 -5.42 16.44
CA GLY A 52 7.03 -6.48 15.52
C GLY A 52 6.42 -7.84 15.88
N GLU A 53 5.35 -7.82 16.65
CA GLU A 53 4.55 -9.04 16.88
C GLU A 53 3.90 -9.48 15.57
N LYS A 54 3.83 -10.79 15.36
CA LYS A 54 3.21 -11.35 14.16
C LYS A 54 1.69 -11.20 14.23
N LEU A 55 1.14 -10.44 13.29
CA LEU A 55 -0.29 -10.28 13.10
C LEU A 55 -0.81 -11.25 12.03
N THR A 56 -2.09 -11.63 12.15
CA THR A 56 -2.83 -12.36 11.13
C THR A 56 -3.23 -11.44 9.97
N ASP A 57 -3.61 -12.00 8.82
CA ASP A 57 -4.12 -11.20 7.70
C ASP A 57 -5.40 -10.44 8.08
N GLU A 58 -6.26 -11.02 8.92
CA GLU A 58 -7.45 -10.34 9.41
C GLU A 58 -7.10 -9.14 10.30
N GLU A 59 -6.13 -9.28 11.22
CA GLU A 59 -5.63 -8.17 12.04
C GLU A 59 -5.00 -7.07 11.19
N TYR A 60 -4.24 -7.43 10.15
CA TYR A 60 -3.72 -6.45 9.18
C TYR A 60 -4.84 -5.76 8.40
N HIS A 61 -5.93 -6.45 8.07
CA HIS A 61 -7.08 -5.84 7.41
C HIS A 61 -7.68 -4.72 8.27
N TYR A 62 -7.98 -5.01 9.55
CA TYR A 62 -8.50 -4.00 10.48
C TYR A 62 -7.48 -2.89 10.76
N LEU A 63 -6.21 -3.22 10.86
CA LEU A 63 -5.15 -2.25 11.09
C LEU A 63 -4.99 -1.29 9.89
N TYR A 64 -4.86 -1.83 8.69
CA TYR A 64 -4.64 -1.05 7.47
C TYR A 64 -5.82 -0.14 7.15
N TYR A 65 -7.03 -0.70 7.03
CA TYR A 65 -8.21 0.11 6.74
C TYR A 65 -8.67 0.93 7.93
N GLY A 66 -8.41 0.48 9.14
CA GLY A 66 -8.70 1.19 10.39
C GLY A 66 -7.90 2.48 10.57
N PHE A 67 -6.74 2.60 9.90
CA PHE A 67 -5.95 3.83 9.92
C PHE A 67 -6.71 5.03 9.34
N ALA A 68 -7.57 4.81 8.37
CA ALA A 68 -8.38 5.86 7.77
C ALA A 68 -9.32 6.58 8.78
N TYR A 69 -9.56 5.99 9.94
CA TYR A 69 -10.38 6.58 11.02
C TYR A 69 -9.53 7.26 12.10
N GLN A 70 -8.20 7.22 11.99
CA GLN A 70 -7.32 7.79 13.00
C GLN A 70 -7.07 9.28 12.75
N ALA A 71 -6.88 10.03 13.83
CA ALA A 71 -6.57 11.47 13.74
C ALA A 71 -5.27 11.77 12.96
N ALA A 72 -4.34 10.83 12.94
CA ALA A 72 -3.08 10.93 12.18
C ALA A 72 -3.28 10.76 10.66
N TYR A 73 -4.40 10.21 10.20
CA TYR A 73 -4.66 9.99 8.79
C TYR A 73 -4.90 11.32 8.05
N ARG A 74 -3.93 11.72 7.26
CA ARG A 74 -3.92 12.98 6.49
C ARG A 74 -3.44 12.72 5.06
N PRO A 75 -4.20 11.95 4.24
CA PRO A 75 -3.74 11.44 2.96
C PRO A 75 -3.58 12.51 1.88
N LEU A 76 -4.10 13.72 2.10
CA LEU A 76 -4.02 14.85 1.18
C LEU A 76 -2.95 15.88 1.59
N ASN A 77 -2.30 15.68 2.73
CA ASN A 77 -1.23 16.55 3.18
C ASN A 77 0.12 16.11 2.59
N ASP A 78 1.00 17.09 2.39
CA ASP A 78 2.39 16.80 2.06
C ASP A 78 3.06 16.04 3.21
N ASN A 79 3.92 15.09 2.85
CA ASN A 79 4.73 14.33 3.80
C ASN A 79 6.19 14.79 3.71
N PRO A 80 6.66 15.67 4.61
CA PRO A 80 8.04 16.20 4.58
C PRO A 80 9.09 15.10 4.72
N GLY A 81 8.82 14.07 5.53
CA GLY A 81 9.70 12.91 5.68
C GLY A 81 9.92 12.19 4.37
N MET A 82 8.87 12.04 3.55
CA MET A 82 8.99 11.42 2.21
C MET A 82 9.92 12.22 1.29
N THR A 83 9.89 13.55 1.35
CA THR A 83 10.82 14.41 0.58
C THR A 83 12.26 14.17 1.01
N LYS A 84 12.52 14.06 2.32
CA LYS A 84 13.85 13.72 2.86
C LYS A 84 14.30 12.35 2.35
N VAL A 85 13.44 11.33 2.45
CA VAL A 85 13.71 9.98 1.95
C VAL A 85 14.10 10.01 0.47
N GLN A 86 13.36 10.73 -0.37
CA GLN A 86 13.66 10.83 -1.79
C GLN A 86 15.05 11.45 -2.06
N ASN A 87 15.40 12.52 -1.34
CA ASN A 87 16.69 13.20 -1.47
C ASN A 87 17.85 12.29 -1.05
N ILE A 88 17.70 11.56 0.06
CA ILE A 88 18.72 10.62 0.54
C ILE A 88 18.85 9.47 -0.45
N MET A 89 17.75 8.88 -0.91
CA MET A 89 17.77 7.79 -1.88
C MET A 89 18.44 8.20 -3.20
N ALA A 90 18.20 9.43 -3.67
CA ALA A 90 18.87 9.95 -4.87
C ALA A 90 20.38 10.07 -4.66
N ARG A 91 20.83 10.48 -3.47
CA ARG A 91 22.26 10.59 -3.12
C ARG A 91 22.95 9.23 -3.07
N ILE A 92 22.37 8.26 -2.35
CA ILE A 92 22.96 6.92 -2.19
C ILE A 92 22.82 6.04 -3.44
N ALA A 93 22.03 6.42 -4.43
CA ALA A 93 21.96 5.72 -5.72
C ALA A 93 23.20 5.94 -6.58
N ILE A 94 24.02 6.96 -6.27
CA ILE A 94 25.23 7.33 -7.04
C ILE A 94 26.47 6.61 -6.49
N ASP A 95 26.56 6.50 -5.16
CA ASP A 95 27.71 5.93 -4.46
C ASP A 95 27.27 4.84 -3.47
N THR A 96 28.22 3.99 -3.06
CA THR A 96 28.00 3.03 -1.99
C THR A 96 27.65 3.77 -0.69
N PRO A 97 26.47 3.52 -0.08
CA PRO A 97 26.06 4.26 1.10
C PRO A 97 26.98 4.01 2.30
N SER A 98 27.32 5.08 3.00
CA SER A 98 27.98 5.00 4.31
C SER A 98 27.00 4.58 5.41
N ILE A 99 27.52 4.18 6.57
CA ILE A 99 26.67 3.89 7.74
C ILE A 99 25.84 5.14 8.12
N ALA A 100 26.42 6.33 8.06
CA ALA A 100 25.74 7.59 8.35
C ALA A 100 24.58 7.86 7.37
N ASP A 101 24.75 7.55 6.09
CA ASP A 101 23.66 7.67 5.10
C ASP A 101 22.49 6.71 5.41
N ILE A 102 22.80 5.50 5.86
CA ILE A 102 21.77 4.51 6.25
C ILE A 102 21.04 4.95 7.51
N ASP A 103 21.74 5.48 8.53
CA ASP A 103 21.13 6.00 9.73
C ASP A 103 20.21 7.20 9.44
N GLU A 104 20.66 8.12 8.57
CA GLU A 104 19.86 9.25 8.09
C GLU A 104 18.60 8.78 7.34
N LEU A 105 18.75 7.75 6.49
CA LEU A 105 17.63 7.15 5.75
C LEU A 105 16.60 6.53 6.69
N ILE A 106 17.03 5.77 7.71
CA ILE A 106 16.15 5.18 8.72
C ILE A 106 15.39 6.27 9.47
N ALA A 107 16.08 7.34 9.88
CA ALA A 107 15.44 8.46 10.58
C ALA A 107 14.39 9.16 9.70
N ALA A 108 14.73 9.44 8.44
CA ALA A 108 13.80 10.07 7.49
C ALA A 108 12.59 9.17 7.17
N CYS A 109 12.80 7.86 7.03
CA CYS A 109 11.70 6.91 6.85
C CYS A 109 10.81 6.85 8.09
N SER A 110 11.38 6.86 9.29
CA SER A 110 10.61 6.86 10.54
C SER A 110 9.72 8.10 10.65
N GLU A 111 10.24 9.29 10.30
CA GLU A 111 9.45 10.52 10.23
C GLU A 111 8.33 10.43 9.18
N ALA A 112 8.63 9.91 8.00
CA ALA A 112 7.62 9.75 6.96
C ALA A 112 6.51 8.76 7.35
N MET A 113 6.84 7.72 8.10
CA MET A 113 5.90 6.69 8.58
C MET A 113 4.99 7.19 9.71
N GLU A 114 5.24 8.34 10.32
CA GLU A 114 4.27 8.97 11.24
C GLU A 114 2.97 9.34 10.52
N MET A 115 3.06 9.73 9.25
CA MET A 115 1.89 10.07 8.42
C MET A 115 1.37 8.89 7.61
N ASP A 116 2.23 7.97 7.20
CA ASP A 116 1.87 6.79 6.40
C ASP A 116 2.64 5.55 6.87
N PRO A 117 2.19 4.93 7.99
CA PRO A 117 2.87 3.77 8.58
C PRO A 117 2.80 2.51 7.73
N PHE A 118 1.96 2.49 6.70
CA PHE A 118 1.70 1.34 5.85
C PHE A 118 2.16 1.53 4.40
N SER A 119 2.93 2.57 4.12
CA SER A 119 3.48 2.81 2.78
C SER A 119 4.33 1.62 2.32
N PRO A 120 3.94 0.91 1.25
CA PRO A 120 4.74 -0.20 0.75
C PRO A 120 6.15 0.25 0.36
N LYS A 121 6.30 1.46 -0.17
CA LYS A 121 7.60 2.04 -0.50
C LYS A 121 8.47 2.25 0.73
N LEU A 122 7.94 2.86 1.80
CA LEU A 122 8.71 3.09 3.03
C LEU A 122 9.08 1.78 3.71
N LEU A 123 8.17 0.82 3.77
CA LEU A 123 8.45 -0.51 4.33
C LEU A 123 9.58 -1.22 3.57
N ASN A 124 9.58 -1.13 2.24
CA ASN A 124 10.66 -1.68 1.42
C ASN A 124 12.01 -0.98 1.65
N ILE A 125 12.00 0.36 1.77
CA ILE A 125 13.21 1.12 2.05
C ILE A 125 13.76 0.81 3.45
N MET A 126 12.90 0.65 4.46
CA MET A 126 13.30 0.26 5.80
C MET A 126 13.93 -1.14 5.83
N ALA A 127 13.33 -2.11 5.11
CA ALA A 127 13.92 -3.43 4.95
C ALA A 127 15.32 -3.35 4.31
N TYR A 128 15.47 -2.58 3.24
CA TYR A 128 16.76 -2.33 2.60
C TYR A 128 17.77 -1.70 3.56
N ALA A 129 17.39 -0.65 4.27
CA ALA A 129 18.28 0.08 5.16
C ALA A 129 18.79 -0.79 6.31
N TYR A 130 17.90 -1.53 6.99
CA TYR A 130 18.30 -2.45 8.05
C TYR A 130 19.11 -3.64 7.52
N GLY A 131 18.78 -4.15 6.35
CA GLY A 131 19.59 -5.19 5.68
C GLY A 131 21.00 -4.73 5.38
N THR A 132 21.17 -3.48 4.90
CA THR A 132 22.46 -2.85 4.64
C THR A 132 23.23 -2.60 5.94
N ALA A 133 22.55 -2.20 7.01
CA ALA A 133 23.13 -2.06 8.35
C ALA A 133 23.48 -3.40 9.04
N GLY A 134 23.09 -4.54 8.44
CA GLY A 134 23.33 -5.89 9.00
C GLY A 134 22.31 -6.31 10.06
N ASP A 135 21.26 -5.54 10.31
CA ASP A 135 20.19 -5.89 11.25
C ASP A 135 19.13 -6.77 10.58
N ARG A 136 19.42 -8.06 10.52
CA ARG A 136 18.54 -9.05 9.87
C ARG A 136 17.18 -9.20 10.53
N VAL A 137 17.06 -8.91 11.82
CA VAL A 137 15.79 -9.01 12.56
C VAL A 137 14.84 -7.92 12.12
N ARG A 138 15.30 -6.66 12.06
CA ARG A 138 14.49 -5.54 11.59
C ARG A 138 14.25 -5.59 10.09
N GLU A 139 15.23 -6.00 9.29
CA GLU A 139 15.06 -6.25 7.86
C GLU A 139 13.86 -7.19 7.62
N GLN A 140 13.86 -8.37 8.26
CA GLN A 140 12.80 -9.35 8.10
C GLN A 140 11.44 -8.82 8.57
N ARG A 141 11.41 -8.09 9.69
CA ARG A 141 10.18 -7.46 10.19
C ARG A 141 9.54 -6.54 9.15
N TYR A 142 10.31 -5.63 8.56
CA TYR A 142 9.79 -4.70 7.56
C TYR A 142 9.40 -5.40 6.25
N ALA A 143 10.14 -6.45 5.86
CA ALA A 143 9.78 -7.30 4.73
C ALA A 143 8.44 -8.04 4.98
N ASP A 144 8.23 -8.57 6.18
CA ASP A 144 6.97 -9.23 6.56
C ASP A 144 5.79 -8.23 6.57
N HIS A 145 5.98 -7.02 7.10
CA HIS A 145 4.97 -5.96 7.06
C HIS A 145 4.63 -5.58 5.61
N LEU A 146 5.63 -5.37 4.76
CA LEU A 146 5.43 -5.10 3.33
C LEU A 146 4.60 -6.20 2.67
N ALA A 147 5.01 -7.46 2.87
CA ALA A 147 4.30 -8.60 2.29
C ALA A 147 2.85 -8.69 2.78
N ALA A 148 2.60 -8.39 4.05
CA ALA A 148 1.24 -8.38 4.60
C ALA A 148 0.39 -7.27 3.98
N ILE A 149 0.88 -6.02 3.93
CA ILE A 149 0.14 -4.90 3.33
C ILE A 149 -0.18 -5.17 1.87
N LEU A 150 0.77 -5.67 1.09
CA LEU A 150 0.52 -6.02 -0.31
C LEU A 150 -0.55 -7.12 -0.45
N ARG A 151 -0.58 -8.11 0.46
CA ARG A 151 -1.63 -9.14 0.49
C ARG A 151 -3.00 -8.54 0.80
N ILE A 152 -3.10 -7.67 1.80
CA ILE A 152 -4.37 -7.02 2.18
C ILE A 152 -4.93 -6.19 1.02
N ILE A 153 -4.08 -5.44 0.32
CA ILE A 153 -4.49 -4.71 -0.89
C ILE A 153 -5.00 -5.70 -1.96
N ALA A 154 -4.25 -6.78 -2.23
CA ALA A 154 -4.63 -7.78 -3.23
C ALA A 154 -5.92 -8.54 -2.87
N GLN A 155 -6.17 -8.78 -1.58
CA GLN A 155 -7.38 -9.46 -1.11
C GLN A 155 -8.64 -8.60 -1.19
N SER A 156 -8.50 -7.28 -1.29
CA SER A 156 -9.64 -6.34 -1.32
C SER A 156 -10.38 -6.29 -2.66
N GLY A 157 -9.77 -6.77 -3.73
CA GLY A 157 -10.35 -6.82 -5.07
C GLY A 157 -9.36 -7.41 -6.07
N THR A 158 -9.84 -7.88 -7.22
CA THR A 158 -8.95 -8.40 -8.27
C THR A 158 -8.15 -7.28 -8.95
N GLY A 159 -8.67 -6.06 -8.94
CA GLY A 159 -8.12 -4.92 -9.68
C GLY A 159 -8.20 -5.07 -11.20
N GLU A 160 -8.71 -6.18 -11.71
CA GLU A 160 -8.76 -6.45 -13.16
C GLU A 160 -9.94 -5.77 -13.86
N LYS A 161 -10.99 -5.47 -13.07
CA LYS A 161 -12.22 -4.85 -13.55
C LYS A 161 -12.59 -3.65 -12.68
N GLU A 162 -13.26 -2.68 -13.29
CA GLU A 162 -13.77 -1.50 -12.61
C GLU A 162 -14.66 -1.82 -11.40
N LYS A 163 -15.44 -2.90 -11.49
CA LYS A 163 -16.38 -3.33 -10.43
C LYS A 163 -15.72 -4.12 -9.29
N GLU A 164 -14.46 -4.46 -9.46
CA GLU A 164 -13.68 -5.25 -8.52
C GLU A 164 -12.33 -4.57 -8.23
N PRO A 165 -12.31 -3.24 -7.93
CA PRO A 165 -11.06 -2.52 -7.73
C PRO A 165 -10.36 -2.99 -6.45
N MET A 166 -9.04 -2.89 -6.41
CA MET A 166 -8.30 -2.99 -5.15
C MET A 166 -8.49 -1.72 -4.34
N HIS A 167 -8.82 -1.87 -3.05
CA HIS A 167 -9.05 -0.73 -2.15
C HIS A 167 -7.75 -0.29 -1.49
N ILE A 168 -7.47 1.01 -1.54
CA ILE A 168 -6.27 1.61 -0.94
C ILE A 168 -6.63 2.82 -0.09
N ILE A 169 -5.73 3.20 0.82
CA ILE A 169 -5.93 4.33 1.74
C ILE A 169 -5.06 5.55 1.41
N PHE A 170 -4.06 5.39 0.54
CA PHE A 170 -3.27 6.49 -0.03
C PHE A 170 -3.11 6.29 -1.53
N PHE A 171 -3.02 7.38 -2.31
CA PHE A 171 -2.81 7.29 -3.76
C PHE A 171 -1.53 6.55 -4.15
N SER A 172 -0.47 6.75 -3.36
CA SER A 172 0.83 6.11 -3.57
C SER A 172 0.76 4.58 -3.51
N HIS A 173 -0.11 4.02 -2.65
CA HIS A 173 -0.18 2.58 -2.41
C HIS A 173 -0.51 1.76 -3.66
N GLY A 174 -1.33 2.31 -4.57
CA GLY A 174 -1.63 1.65 -5.86
C GLY A 174 -0.41 1.58 -6.77
N VAL A 175 0.36 2.66 -6.85
CA VAL A 175 1.61 2.74 -7.61
C VAL A 175 2.66 1.81 -7.00
N ASP A 176 2.82 1.87 -5.68
CA ASP A 176 3.78 1.06 -4.95
C ASP A 176 3.46 -0.44 -5.04
N TYR A 177 2.15 -0.80 -5.06
CA TYR A 177 1.71 -2.18 -5.29
C TYR A 177 2.15 -2.70 -6.67
N ILE A 178 2.03 -1.89 -7.71
CA ILE A 178 2.48 -2.24 -9.07
C ILE A 178 4.01 -2.37 -9.10
N ALA A 179 4.71 -1.41 -8.49
CA ALA A 179 6.18 -1.41 -8.40
C ALA A 179 6.72 -2.63 -7.65
N ALA A 180 6.05 -3.07 -6.58
CA ALA A 180 6.41 -4.28 -5.82
C ALA A 180 6.34 -5.57 -6.66
N LYS A 181 5.58 -5.57 -7.76
CA LYS A 181 5.56 -6.66 -8.75
C LYS A 181 6.69 -6.54 -9.80
N GLY A 182 7.54 -5.54 -9.68
CA GLY A 182 8.58 -5.23 -10.68
C GLY A 182 8.01 -4.68 -11.99
N TRP A 183 6.83 -4.06 -11.95
CA TRP A 183 6.17 -3.51 -13.12
C TRP A 183 6.19 -1.99 -13.10
N ASN A 184 6.30 -1.38 -14.29
CA ASN A 184 6.17 0.05 -14.47
C ASN A 184 4.76 0.40 -14.92
N GLN A 185 4.30 1.57 -14.49
CA GLN A 185 2.99 2.09 -14.82
C GLN A 185 3.07 3.42 -15.57
N ARG A 186 2.02 3.74 -16.29
CA ARG A 186 1.77 5.05 -16.90
C ARG A 186 0.84 5.87 -16.01
N LYS A 187 0.63 7.12 -16.39
CA LYS A 187 -0.33 8.01 -15.74
C LYS A 187 -1.70 7.34 -15.68
N GLY A 188 -2.29 7.28 -14.50
CA GLY A 188 -3.60 6.73 -14.26
C GLY A 188 -4.71 7.55 -14.95
N LYS A 189 -5.86 6.90 -15.14
CA LYS A 189 -7.07 7.48 -15.71
C LYS A 189 -8.20 7.34 -14.72
N ILE A 190 -8.84 8.45 -14.35
CA ILE A 190 -10.04 8.41 -13.52
C ILE A 190 -11.16 7.78 -14.34
N ILE A 191 -11.76 6.74 -13.79
CA ILE A 191 -12.89 6.02 -14.39
C ILE A 191 -14.20 6.51 -13.77
N SER A 192 -14.20 6.62 -12.44
CA SER A 192 -15.32 7.17 -11.68
C SER A 192 -14.79 8.11 -10.59
N ARG A 193 -15.66 8.61 -9.72
CA ARG A 193 -15.30 9.59 -8.69
C ARG A 193 -14.19 9.11 -7.76
N THR A 194 -14.12 7.81 -7.46
CA THR A 194 -13.17 7.21 -6.51
C THR A 194 -12.33 6.10 -7.10
N VAL A 195 -12.58 5.69 -8.35
CA VAL A 195 -11.87 4.58 -9.01
C VAL A 195 -10.99 5.11 -10.13
N GLU A 196 -9.74 4.72 -10.11
CA GLU A 196 -8.76 5.00 -11.15
C GLU A 196 -8.25 3.71 -11.79
N PHE A 197 -8.08 3.74 -13.10
CA PHE A 197 -7.34 2.73 -13.84
C PHE A 197 -5.90 3.19 -14.01
N VAL A 198 -4.96 2.42 -13.48
CA VAL A 198 -3.52 2.65 -13.61
C VAL A 198 -2.96 1.68 -14.65
N PRO A 199 -2.68 2.14 -15.89
CA PRO A 199 -2.20 1.28 -16.95
C PRO A 199 -0.72 0.92 -16.75
N PHE A 200 -0.33 -0.28 -17.13
CA PHE A 200 1.07 -0.71 -17.20
C PHE A 200 1.75 -0.14 -18.45
N ASP A 201 3.08 0.01 -18.42
CA ASP A 201 3.87 0.39 -19.60
C ASP A 201 3.73 -0.63 -20.72
N ALA A 202 3.70 -1.92 -20.35
CA ALA A 202 3.44 -3.02 -21.25
C ALA A 202 2.45 -4.01 -20.60
N PRO A 203 1.52 -4.60 -21.36
CA PRO A 203 0.60 -5.59 -20.82
C PRO A 203 1.34 -6.78 -20.17
N LYS A 204 0.77 -7.29 -19.06
CA LYS A 204 1.26 -8.47 -18.33
C LYS A 204 0.16 -9.54 -18.34
N ASP A 205 0.43 -10.69 -18.93
CA ASP A 205 -0.52 -11.82 -19.01
C ASP A 205 -1.95 -11.42 -19.45
N LYS A 206 -2.06 -10.54 -20.47
CA LYS A 206 -3.29 -9.92 -20.98
C LYS A 206 -3.86 -8.78 -20.11
N LEU A 207 -3.36 -8.54 -18.91
CA LEU A 207 -3.72 -7.38 -18.09
C LEU A 207 -3.05 -6.12 -18.65
N LYS A 208 -3.84 -5.05 -18.76
CA LYS A 208 -3.36 -3.75 -19.26
C LYS A 208 -3.05 -2.76 -18.14
N GLY A 209 -3.48 -3.04 -16.93
CA GLY A 209 -3.36 -2.21 -15.74
C GLY A 209 -4.24 -2.73 -14.62
N TYR A 210 -4.28 -1.99 -13.50
CA TYR A 210 -5.16 -2.28 -12.37
C TYR A 210 -6.11 -1.12 -12.09
N TYR A 211 -7.28 -1.47 -11.55
CA TYR A 211 -8.25 -0.55 -10.99
C TYR A 211 -8.04 -0.44 -9.47
N PHE A 212 -7.97 0.80 -8.98
CA PHE A 212 -7.86 1.10 -7.54
C PHE A 212 -9.01 2.00 -7.10
N ASP A 213 -9.60 1.70 -5.94
CA ASP A 213 -10.56 2.57 -5.26
C ASP A 213 -9.87 3.29 -4.10
N TYR A 214 -9.92 4.61 -4.09
CA TYR A 214 -9.42 5.48 -3.02
C TYR A 214 -10.51 6.31 -2.37
N SER A 215 -11.71 5.77 -2.26
CA SER A 215 -12.82 6.48 -1.61
C SER A 215 -12.44 7.04 -0.24
N ARG A 216 -11.61 6.29 0.52
CA ARG A 216 -11.16 6.68 1.86
C ARG A 216 -10.25 7.92 1.86
N VAL A 217 -9.48 8.14 0.80
CA VAL A 217 -8.61 9.32 0.69
C VAL A 217 -9.41 10.63 0.78
N TYR A 218 -10.68 10.60 0.38
CA TYR A 218 -11.53 11.79 0.34
C TYR A 218 -12.45 11.98 1.56
N TRP A 219 -12.41 11.10 2.56
CA TRP A 219 -13.29 11.21 3.72
C TRP A 219 -13.05 12.47 4.54
N ASN A 220 -11.78 12.86 4.70
CA ASN A 220 -11.36 14.01 5.50
C ASN A 220 -10.81 15.15 4.63
N LYS A 221 -11.33 15.29 3.41
CA LYS A 221 -10.93 16.40 2.55
C LYS A 221 -11.38 17.73 3.19
N PRO A 222 -10.53 18.78 3.18
CA PRO A 222 -10.96 20.12 3.51
C PRO A 222 -12.11 20.59 2.62
N ASP A 223 -13.01 21.44 3.13
CA ASP A 223 -14.17 21.93 2.36
C ASP A 223 -13.75 22.73 1.12
N ASP A 224 -12.59 23.39 1.19
CA ASP A 224 -11.96 24.14 0.10
C ASP A 224 -11.07 23.29 -0.82
N TYR A 225 -10.97 21.99 -0.58
CA TYR A 225 -10.18 21.09 -1.41
C TYR A 225 -10.73 21.01 -2.83
N VAL A 226 -9.96 21.54 -3.76
CA VAL A 226 -10.25 21.47 -5.19
C VAL A 226 -9.51 20.30 -5.79
N PHE A 227 -10.24 19.33 -6.35
CA PHE A 227 -9.63 18.23 -7.08
C PHE A 227 -8.80 18.81 -8.24
N GLU A 228 -7.48 18.67 -8.21
CA GLU A 228 -6.62 19.20 -9.31
C GLU A 228 -7.05 18.68 -10.69
N ARG A 229 -7.71 17.55 -10.73
CA ARG A 229 -8.25 16.94 -11.94
C ARG A 229 -9.47 17.66 -12.52
N GLU A 230 -10.22 18.41 -11.70
CA GLU A 230 -11.29 19.27 -12.19
C GLU A 230 -10.73 20.47 -12.95
N LYS A 231 -9.51 20.94 -12.62
CA LYS A 231 -8.83 22.02 -13.34
C LYS A 231 -8.44 21.62 -14.77
N SER A 232 -8.18 20.35 -15.04
CA SER A 232 -7.82 19.89 -16.40
C SER A 232 -9.00 19.93 -17.38
N TRP A 233 -10.25 19.95 -16.88
CA TRP A 233 -11.45 20.08 -17.72
C TRP A 233 -11.70 21.54 -18.14
N GLN A 234 -11.07 22.51 -17.48
CA GLN A 234 -11.21 23.93 -17.84
C GLN A 234 -10.47 24.32 -19.14
N ILE A 235 -9.60 23.45 -19.65
CA ILE A 235 -8.79 23.72 -20.86
C ILE A 235 -9.70 23.87 -22.11
N ASN A 236 -10.92 23.37 -22.08
CA ASN A 236 -11.85 23.43 -23.22
C ASN A 236 -13.00 24.42 -23.05
N ASN A 237 -12.88 25.47 -22.23
CA ASN A 237 -13.89 26.50 -22.01
C ASN A 237 -15.29 25.97 -21.59
N MET A 238 -15.42 24.75 -21.14
CA MET A 238 -16.69 24.23 -20.63
C MET A 238 -16.81 24.57 -19.13
N LYS A 239 -17.78 25.43 -18.81
CA LYS A 239 -18.12 25.73 -17.40
C LYS A 239 -18.55 24.46 -16.68
N PRO A 240 -18.06 24.20 -15.46
CA PRO A 240 -18.52 23.06 -14.65
C PRO A 240 -20.03 23.16 -14.46
N ARG A 241 -20.77 22.08 -14.70
CA ARG A 241 -22.18 22.02 -14.33
C ARG A 241 -22.27 21.92 -12.80
N PRO A 242 -23.04 22.82 -12.14
CA PRO A 242 -23.28 22.67 -10.72
C PRO A 242 -24.03 21.35 -10.46
N TYR A 243 -23.47 20.49 -9.63
CA TYR A 243 -24.18 19.31 -9.15
C TYR A 243 -25.30 19.76 -8.20
N LYS A 244 -26.54 19.39 -8.53
CA LYS A 244 -27.68 19.44 -7.60
C LYS A 244 -27.68 18.21 -6.72
#